data_26065d92d0fe4dafa73aaf6ed9542951
#
_entry.id   26065d92d0fe4dafa73aaf6ed9542951
#
_cell.length_a   1.000
_cell.length_b   1.000
_cell.length_c   1.000
_cell.angle_alpha   90.00
_cell.angle_beta   90.00
_cell.angle_gamma   90.00
#
_symmetry.space_group_name_H-M   'P 1'
#
loop_
_entity.id
_entity.type
_entity.pdbx_description
1 polymer ?
#
loop_
_entity_poly.entity_id
_entity_poly.type
_entity_poly.pdbx_seq_one_letter_code
_entity_poly.pdbx_strand_id
1 'polypeptide(L)'
;MDLKVNLAGLELEHPIMNAAGVCKLPYGWEGVPELTRSAASAVMVGSITFEERTGNSGEVYVPVKDRNEEKDEDGKILYSLNSLGLPNPGADYYKKNLPEMAAVVH
;
A
#
# COMPACT_ATOMS: atom_id res chain seq x y z
N MET A 1 -1.23 22.95 17.74
CA MET A 1 -2.39 22.84 16.82
C MET A 1 -2.98 21.46 17.01
N ASP A 2 -4.26 21.37 17.27
CA ASP A 2 -4.94 20.07 17.37
C ASP A 2 -5.31 19.62 15.95
N LEU A 3 -4.79 18.46 15.53
CA LEU A 3 -5.02 17.88 14.22
C LEU A 3 -5.94 16.66 14.26
N LYS A 4 -6.51 16.35 15.43
CA LYS A 4 -7.40 15.22 15.62
C LYS A 4 -8.61 15.28 14.70
N VAL A 5 -8.95 14.14 14.15
CA VAL A 5 -10.12 13.98 13.26
C VAL A 5 -10.90 12.74 13.65
N ASN A 6 -12.21 12.76 13.43
CA ASN A 6 -13.05 11.59 13.53
C ASN A 6 -13.41 11.12 12.11
N LEU A 7 -12.97 9.90 11.77
CA LEU A 7 -13.25 9.27 10.49
C LEU A 7 -14.17 8.06 10.73
N ALA A 8 -15.45 8.22 10.43
CA ALA A 8 -16.46 7.17 10.57
C ALA A 8 -16.46 6.47 11.95
N GLY A 9 -16.27 7.24 13.02
CA GLY A 9 -16.24 6.74 14.40
C GLY A 9 -14.84 6.37 14.91
N LEU A 10 -13.81 6.41 14.08
CA LEU A 10 -12.42 6.25 14.48
C LEU A 10 -11.82 7.62 14.80
N GLU A 11 -11.32 7.78 16.00
CA GLU A 11 -10.53 8.96 16.37
C GLU A 11 -9.09 8.76 15.92
N LEU A 12 -8.62 9.68 15.09
CA LEU A 12 -7.25 9.70 14.55
C LEU A 12 -6.53 10.93 15.07
N GLU A 13 -5.25 10.81 15.37
CA GLU A 13 -4.42 11.93 15.82
C GLU A 13 -4.28 13.04 14.76
N HIS A 14 -4.38 12.66 13.49
CA HIS A 14 -4.36 13.57 12.34
C HIS A 14 -4.89 12.83 11.08
N PRO A 15 -5.24 13.55 9.99
CA PRO A 15 -5.85 12.93 8.81
C PRO A 15 -4.86 12.24 7.85
N ILE A 16 -3.58 12.13 8.20
CA ILE A 16 -2.55 11.59 7.29
C ILE A 16 -2.41 10.09 7.50
N MET A 17 -2.66 9.33 6.43
CA MET A 17 -2.49 7.88 6.37
C MET A 17 -2.02 7.47 4.96
N ASN A 18 -1.59 6.22 4.80
CA ASN A 18 -1.30 5.70 3.47
C ASN A 18 -2.58 5.37 2.70
N ALA A 19 -2.47 5.31 1.38
CA ALA A 19 -3.51 4.74 0.52
C ALA A 19 -3.35 3.21 0.40
N ALA A 20 -4.42 2.51 0.06
CA ALA A 20 -4.36 1.11 -0.30
C ALA A 20 -3.40 0.87 -1.47
N GLY A 21 -2.65 -0.23 -1.45
CA GLY A 21 -1.69 -0.60 -2.49
C GLY A 21 -0.27 -0.05 -2.28
N VAL A 22 -0.05 0.81 -1.29
CA VAL A 22 1.29 1.34 -0.96
C VAL A 22 2.16 0.28 -0.26
N CYS A 23 1.57 -0.53 0.61
CA CYS A 23 2.23 -1.72 1.11
C CYS A 23 2.24 -2.77 0.02
N LYS A 24 3.40 -3.08 -0.53
CA LYS A 24 3.55 -4.16 -1.50
C LYS A 24 3.28 -5.50 -0.84
N LEU A 25 2.00 -5.82 -0.70
CA LEU A 25 1.59 -7.19 -0.47
C LEU A 25 1.36 -7.82 -1.85
N PRO A 26 2.09 -8.86 -2.25
CA PRO A 26 1.35 -10.09 -2.24
C PRO A 26 1.74 -11.00 -1.10
N TYR A 27 2.82 -10.75 -0.41
CA TYR A 27 3.48 -11.79 0.36
C TYR A 27 3.79 -11.42 1.80
N GLY A 28 3.01 -10.56 2.40
CA GLY A 28 3.16 -10.35 3.83
C GLY A 28 3.37 -8.90 4.25
N TRP A 29 3.68 -8.79 5.39
CA TRP A 29 3.81 -7.79 6.40
C TRP A 29 4.94 -6.77 6.19
N GLU A 30 5.79 -6.93 5.17
CA GLU A 30 7.07 -6.24 5.06
C GLU A 30 6.97 -4.72 5.07
N GLY A 31 5.88 -4.17 4.53
CA GLY A 31 5.65 -2.72 4.56
C GLY A 31 4.81 -2.24 5.74
N VAL A 32 4.08 -3.12 6.44
CA VAL A 32 3.22 -2.73 7.56
C VAL A 32 4.04 -2.25 8.76
N PRO A 33 5.10 -2.95 9.21
CA PRO A 33 5.94 -2.48 10.30
C PRO A 33 6.61 -1.13 10.03
N GLU A 34 6.99 -0.85 8.80
CA GLU A 34 7.56 0.44 8.43
C GLU A 34 6.54 1.55 8.50
N LEU A 35 5.33 1.32 7.99
CA LEU A 35 4.23 2.27 8.08
C LEU A 35 3.78 2.51 9.52
N THR A 36 3.73 1.48 10.34
CA THR A 36 3.34 1.62 11.76
C THR A 36 4.37 2.39 12.58
N ARG A 37 5.63 2.38 12.17
CA ARG A 37 6.70 3.20 12.77
C ARG A 37 6.76 4.61 12.17
N SER A 38 6.05 4.87 11.11
CA SER A 38 5.97 6.20 10.50
C SER A 38 5.06 7.13 11.32
N ALA A 39 4.97 8.38 10.90
CA ALA A 39 4.04 9.35 11.49
C ALA A 39 2.61 9.20 10.94
N ALA A 40 2.25 8.09 10.32
CA ALA A 40 0.86 7.86 9.88
C ALA A 40 -0.05 7.57 11.06
N SER A 41 -1.21 8.23 11.12
CA SER A 41 -2.18 8.04 12.21
C SER A 41 -2.98 6.74 12.08
N ALA A 42 -2.99 6.14 10.92
CA ALA A 42 -3.58 4.83 10.64
C ALA A 42 -2.89 4.18 9.44
N VAL A 43 -2.97 2.87 9.34
CA VAL A 43 -2.45 2.11 8.20
C VAL A 43 -3.59 1.48 7.43
N MET A 44 -3.70 1.85 6.15
CA MET A 44 -4.64 1.24 5.22
C MET A 44 -4.02 -0.01 4.61
N VAL A 45 -4.53 -1.16 5.01
CA VAL A 45 -4.14 -2.46 4.46
C VAL A 45 -5.04 -2.79 3.28
N GLY A 46 -4.47 -3.28 2.19
CA GLY A 46 -5.26 -3.72 1.04
C GLY A 46 -4.71 -3.22 -0.30
N SER A 47 -5.35 -3.53 -1.40
CA SER A 47 -6.76 -4.01 -1.52
C SER A 47 -6.89 -5.49 -1.14
N ILE A 48 -8.04 -5.86 -0.59
CA ILE A 48 -8.38 -7.23 -0.20
C ILE A 48 -9.52 -7.70 -1.10
N THR A 49 -9.37 -8.85 -1.73
CA THR A 49 -10.44 -9.54 -2.46
C THR A 49 -10.97 -10.70 -1.63
N PHE A 50 -12.18 -11.18 -1.94
CA PHE A 50 -12.74 -12.30 -1.22
C PHE A 50 -11.88 -13.56 -1.40
N GLU A 51 -11.54 -13.88 -2.64
CA GLU A 51 -10.62 -14.98 -2.98
C GLU A 51 -9.20 -14.44 -3.21
N GLU A 52 -8.22 -15.32 -3.06
CA GLU A 52 -6.84 -15.02 -3.44
C GLU A 52 -6.73 -14.63 -4.91
N ARG A 53 -5.87 -13.65 -5.22
CA ARG A 53 -5.53 -13.25 -6.59
C ARG A 53 -4.01 -13.22 -6.76
N THR A 54 -3.53 -13.96 -7.72
CA THR A 54 -2.11 -13.96 -8.10
C THR A 54 -1.70 -12.71 -8.89
N GLY A 55 -2.70 -11.97 -9.38
CA GLY A 55 -2.47 -10.82 -10.26
C GLY A 55 -2.32 -11.21 -11.74
N ASN A 56 -2.02 -10.22 -12.56
CA ASN A 56 -1.79 -10.42 -13.99
C ASN A 56 -0.36 -10.88 -14.25
N SER A 57 -0.16 -11.60 -15.37
CA SER A 57 1.16 -12.04 -15.84
C SER A 57 1.75 -11.06 -16.86
N GLY A 58 3.05 -11.17 -17.11
CA GLY A 58 3.78 -10.36 -18.08
C GLY A 58 4.28 -9.04 -17.50
N GLU A 59 4.46 -8.04 -18.36
CA GLU A 59 4.89 -6.70 -17.97
C GLU A 59 3.71 -5.91 -17.40
N VAL A 60 3.58 -5.92 -16.09
CA VAL A 60 2.44 -5.32 -15.38
C VAL A 60 2.72 -3.92 -14.83
N TYR A 61 3.94 -3.41 -15.01
CA TYR A 61 4.35 -2.08 -14.58
C TYR A 61 5.29 -1.45 -15.60
N VAL A 62 4.95 -0.27 -16.09
CA VAL A 62 5.75 0.49 -17.05
C VAL A 62 5.97 1.90 -16.54
N PRO A 63 7.21 2.26 -16.15
CA PRO A 63 7.56 3.64 -15.87
C PRO A 63 7.71 4.41 -17.20
N VAL A 64 7.12 5.59 -17.30
CA VAL A 64 7.27 6.48 -18.46
C VAL A 64 8.20 7.61 -18.09
N LYS A 65 9.34 7.65 -18.77
CA LYS A 65 10.40 8.64 -18.58
C LYS A 65 10.26 9.80 -19.56
N ASP A 66 10.86 10.94 -19.23
CA ASP A 66 10.95 12.06 -20.16
C ASP A 66 11.86 11.69 -21.34
N ARG A 67 11.36 11.90 -22.56
CA ARG A 67 12.12 11.62 -23.80
C ARG A 67 13.30 12.54 -24.02
N ASN A 68 13.33 13.68 -23.35
CA ASN A 68 14.42 14.66 -23.47
C ASN A 68 15.67 14.28 -22.66
N GLU A 69 15.58 13.25 -21.82
CA GLU A 69 16.67 12.78 -20.96
C GLU A 69 17.17 11.38 -21.36
N GLU A 70 17.26 11.08 -22.67
CA GLU A 70 17.65 9.79 -23.22
C GLU A 70 19.05 9.29 -22.81
N LYS A 71 19.85 10.11 -22.14
CA LYS A 71 21.23 9.79 -21.73
C LYS A 71 21.37 9.37 -20.27
N ASP A 72 20.31 9.45 -19.50
CA ASP A 72 20.33 9.14 -18.10
C ASP A 72 19.54 7.85 -17.85
N GLU A 73 20.21 6.78 -17.46
CA GLU A 73 19.54 5.53 -17.05
C GLU A 73 18.60 5.78 -15.85
N ASP A 74 18.88 6.82 -15.07
CA ASP A 74 18.06 7.32 -13.95
C ASP A 74 17.06 8.41 -14.36
N GLY A 75 16.78 8.57 -15.65
CA GLY A 75 15.90 9.61 -16.19
C GLY A 75 14.59 9.79 -15.39
N LYS A 76 14.19 11.04 -15.17
CA LYS A 76 13.02 11.42 -14.38
C LYS A 76 11.76 10.68 -14.84
N ILE A 77 11.17 9.90 -13.92
CA ILE A 77 9.88 9.25 -14.17
C ILE A 77 8.78 10.32 -14.10
N LEU A 78 8.06 10.51 -15.20
CA LEU A 78 6.94 11.44 -15.28
C LEU A 78 5.66 10.82 -14.72
N TYR A 79 5.40 9.57 -15.07
CA TYR A 79 4.26 8.78 -14.59
C TYR A 79 4.53 7.29 -14.82
N SER A 80 3.69 6.46 -14.26
CA SER A 80 3.74 5.01 -14.50
C SER A 80 2.36 4.48 -14.85
N LEU A 81 2.36 3.40 -15.62
CA LEU A 81 1.18 2.60 -15.92
C LEU A 81 1.33 1.26 -15.21
N ASN A 82 0.26 0.74 -14.68
CA ASN A 82 0.27 -0.60 -14.13
C ASN A 82 -1.01 -1.36 -14.44
N SER A 83 -0.88 -2.68 -14.43
CA SER A 83 -1.97 -3.64 -14.59
C SER A 83 -1.72 -4.82 -13.67
N LEU A 84 -1.56 -4.56 -12.36
CA LEU A 84 -1.16 -5.58 -11.38
C LEU A 84 -2.22 -6.67 -11.18
N GLY A 85 -3.51 -6.35 -11.37
CA GLY A 85 -4.60 -7.29 -11.19
C GLY A 85 -4.98 -7.58 -9.74
N LEU A 86 -4.67 -6.65 -8.83
CA LEU A 86 -4.97 -6.74 -7.39
C LEU A 86 -4.40 -8.00 -6.72
N PRO A 87 -3.10 -8.34 -6.86
CA PRO A 87 -2.54 -9.51 -6.21
C PRO A 87 -2.66 -9.38 -4.69
N ASN A 88 -3.27 -10.38 -4.06
CA ASN A 88 -3.42 -10.44 -2.60
C ASN A 88 -3.88 -11.84 -2.18
N PRO A 89 -3.61 -12.26 -0.93
CA PRO A 89 -3.88 -13.61 -0.44
C PRO A 89 -5.36 -13.88 -0.09
N GLY A 90 -6.26 -12.94 -0.32
CA GLY A 90 -7.68 -13.11 -0.05
C GLY A 90 -8.12 -12.85 1.40
N ALA A 91 -9.43 -12.72 1.60
CA ALA A 91 -10.01 -12.30 2.87
C ALA A 91 -9.70 -13.23 4.04
N ASP A 92 -9.64 -14.53 3.83
CA ASP A 92 -9.39 -15.50 4.91
C ASP A 92 -7.97 -15.38 5.48
N TYR A 93 -7.00 -15.07 4.64
CA TYR A 93 -5.65 -14.77 5.09
C TYR A 93 -5.63 -13.56 6.04
N TYR A 94 -6.29 -12.48 5.63
CA TYR A 94 -6.34 -11.27 6.45
C TYR A 94 -7.10 -11.47 7.75
N LYS A 95 -8.24 -12.15 7.74
CA LYS A 95 -8.98 -12.49 8.97
C LYS A 95 -8.11 -13.23 9.98
N LYS A 96 -7.30 -14.18 9.51
CA LYS A 96 -6.42 -14.96 10.37
C LYS A 96 -5.27 -14.13 10.94
N ASN A 97 -4.71 -13.22 10.17
CA ASN A 97 -3.45 -12.55 10.49
C ASN A 97 -3.62 -11.10 10.99
N LEU A 98 -4.80 -10.47 10.77
CA LEU A 98 -5.07 -9.10 11.23
C LEU A 98 -4.80 -8.85 12.73
N PRO A 99 -5.15 -9.76 13.66
CA PRO A 99 -4.86 -9.53 15.07
C PRO A 99 -3.37 -9.37 15.37
N GLU A 100 -2.52 -10.13 14.68
CA GLU A 100 -1.07 -10.03 14.81
C GLU A 100 -0.55 -8.77 14.11
N MET A 101 -1.14 -8.40 12.98
CA MET A 101 -0.87 -7.13 12.30
C MET A 101 -1.17 -5.94 13.20
N ALA A 102 -2.30 -5.93 13.87
CA ALA A 102 -2.69 -4.87 14.76
C ALA A 102 -1.78 -4.76 16.01
N ALA A 103 -1.24 -5.87 16.48
CA ALA A 103 -0.34 -5.91 17.63
C ALA A 103 1.02 -5.24 17.38
N VAL A 104 1.39 -4.99 16.13
CA VAL A 104 2.64 -4.30 15.75
C VAL A 104 2.50 -2.77 15.76
N VAL A 105 1.30 -2.25 16.00
CA VAL A 105 0.92 -0.82 15.91
C VAL A 105 1.13 -0.08 17.23
N HIS A 106 2.19 -0.34 17.97
CA HIS A 106 2.53 0.41 19.20
C HIS A 106 3.94 0.96 19.17
#